data_7ba6b9a0ae57b9b38d6defaa65de665e
#
_entry.id   7ba6b9a0ae57b9b38d6defaa65de665e
#
_cell.length_a   1.000
_cell.length_b   1.000
_cell.length_c   1.000
_cell.angle_alpha   90.00
_cell.angle_beta   90.00
_cell.angle_gamma   90.00
#
_symmetry.space_group_name_H-M   'P 1'
#
loop_
_entity.id
_entity.type
_entity.pdbx_description
1 polymer ?
#
loop_
_entity_poly.entity_id
_entity_poly.type
_entity_poly.pdbx_seq_one_letter_code
_entity_poly.pdbx_strand_id
1 'polypeptide(L)'
;NDFEGEIFFFFYTHFENYMDTNEGKNLPVPHCIKGTEGFELNVEVAKALEGKDFTKVEKITFGSVDLPKLVGEAAKGEEFTVELVGLCTDICVVSNALLLKANYPEMHIGVDSTCCAGVTPESHDAALTTMKMCQININ
;
A
#
# COMPACT_ATOMS: atom_id res chain seq x y z
N ASN A 1 14.14 9.84 -9.75
CA ASN A 1 12.92 10.47 -9.22
C ASN A 1 12.10 11.20 -10.29
N ASP A 2 11.98 10.58 -11.45
CA ASP A 2 11.36 11.17 -12.65
C ASP A 2 9.93 10.65 -12.86
N PHE A 3 9.27 10.19 -11.79
CA PHE A 3 7.90 9.71 -11.84
C PHE A 3 6.97 10.90 -12.09
N GLU A 4 6.21 10.83 -13.18
CA GLU A 4 5.15 11.74 -13.55
C GLU A 4 3.82 11.02 -13.40
N GLY A 5 3.02 11.39 -12.42
CA GLY A 5 1.70 10.78 -12.14
C GLY A 5 1.17 11.14 -10.77
N GLU A 6 -0.05 10.72 -10.50
CA GLU A 6 -0.68 10.90 -9.20
C GLU A 6 -0.04 9.99 -8.17
N ILE A 7 0.32 10.52 -7.01
CA ILE A 7 0.90 9.78 -5.91
C ILE A 7 -0.11 9.69 -4.79
N PHE A 8 -0.48 8.46 -4.40
CA PHE A 8 -1.27 8.17 -3.22
C PHE A 8 -0.36 7.56 -2.15
N PHE A 9 -0.23 8.22 -1.02
CA PHE A 9 0.57 7.71 0.08
C PHE A 9 -0.34 7.21 1.20
N PHE A 10 -0.26 5.91 1.50
CA PHE A 10 -1.09 5.25 2.50
C PHE A 10 -0.37 5.15 3.83
N PHE A 11 -0.97 5.76 4.87
CA PHE A 11 -0.53 5.65 6.25
C PHE A 11 -1.36 4.58 6.96
N TYR A 12 -0.72 3.50 7.35
CA TYR A 12 -1.35 2.55 8.24
C TYR A 12 -1.52 3.18 9.60
N THR A 13 -2.75 3.23 10.09
CA THR A 13 -3.12 4.07 11.22
C THR A 13 -3.79 3.25 12.31
N HIS A 14 -3.13 3.16 13.45
CA HIS A 14 -3.69 2.60 14.67
C HIS A 14 -3.92 3.71 15.71
N PHE A 15 -4.69 3.37 16.74
CA PHE A 15 -5.01 4.24 17.86
C PHE A 15 -4.57 3.59 19.18
N GLU A 16 -4.69 4.31 20.28
CA GLU A 16 -4.26 3.86 21.63
C GLU A 16 -4.89 2.52 22.04
N ASN A 17 -6.10 2.20 21.51
CA ASN A 17 -6.79 0.95 21.77
C ASN A 17 -6.34 -0.21 20.87
N TYR A 18 -5.17 -0.12 20.21
CA TYR A 18 -4.66 -1.15 19.30
C TYR A 18 -4.73 -2.56 19.89
N MET A 19 -4.31 -2.73 21.15
CA MET A 19 -4.27 -4.03 21.82
C MET A 19 -5.67 -4.67 22.01
N ASP A 20 -6.74 -3.89 21.93
CA ASP A 20 -8.12 -4.38 22.02
C ASP A 20 -8.67 -4.83 20.66
N THR A 21 -7.99 -4.46 19.58
CA THR A 21 -8.38 -4.82 18.21
C THR A 21 -8.10 -6.30 17.91
N ASN A 22 -8.72 -6.82 16.85
CA ASN A 22 -8.41 -8.18 16.38
C ASN A 22 -6.94 -8.31 15.95
N GLU A 23 -6.39 -7.27 15.32
CA GLU A 23 -4.98 -7.26 14.92
C GLU A 23 -4.06 -7.27 16.14
N GLY A 24 -4.30 -6.39 17.11
CA GLY A 24 -3.51 -6.34 18.34
C GLY A 24 -3.53 -7.64 19.15
N LYS A 25 -4.61 -8.40 19.08
CA LYS A 25 -4.70 -9.75 19.70
C LYS A 25 -3.87 -10.80 18.97
N ASN A 26 -3.73 -10.68 17.65
CA ASN A 26 -2.93 -11.61 16.83
C ASN A 26 -1.46 -11.19 16.75
N LEU A 27 -1.20 -9.89 16.76
CA LEU A 27 0.14 -9.30 16.75
C LEU A 27 0.26 -8.29 17.92
N PRO A 28 0.61 -8.74 19.13
CA PRO A 28 0.64 -7.88 20.33
C PRO A 28 1.87 -6.95 20.35
N VAL A 29 2.09 -6.24 19.26
CA VAL A 29 3.19 -5.28 19.07
C VAL A 29 2.59 -3.97 18.59
N PRO A 30 2.35 -2.99 19.48
CA PRO A 30 1.85 -1.68 19.08
C PRO A 30 2.78 -1.02 18.06
N HIS A 31 2.21 -0.60 16.93
CA HIS A 31 2.91 0.07 15.84
C HIS A 31 1.98 1.03 15.12
N CYS A 32 2.54 1.98 14.40
CA CYS A 32 1.78 2.97 13.61
C CYS A 32 0.67 3.68 14.43
N ILE A 33 0.90 3.88 15.74
CA ILE A 33 -0.05 4.57 16.61
C ILE A 33 -0.04 6.06 16.28
N LYS A 34 -1.18 6.60 15.88
CA LYS A 34 -1.33 8.01 15.49
C LYS A 34 -0.86 8.94 16.63
N GLY A 35 -0.02 9.93 16.28
CA GLY A 35 0.57 10.87 17.22
C GLY A 35 1.85 10.39 17.90
N THR A 36 2.40 9.25 17.51
CA THR A 36 3.71 8.77 17.97
C THR A 36 4.75 8.85 16.85
N GLU A 37 6.03 8.81 17.21
CA GLU A 37 7.14 8.78 16.25
C GLU A 37 7.02 7.59 15.27
N GLY A 38 6.52 6.44 15.73
CA GLY A 38 6.31 5.25 14.90
C GLY A 38 5.19 5.38 13.86
N PHE A 39 4.42 6.46 13.89
CA PHE A 39 3.43 6.80 12.85
C PHE A 39 4.02 7.69 11.74
N GLU A 40 5.10 8.41 12.06
CA GLU A 40 5.70 9.35 11.11
C GLU A 40 6.43 8.61 9.98
N LEU A 41 6.57 9.29 8.85
CA LEU A 41 7.31 8.75 7.72
C LEU A 41 8.79 8.56 8.06
N ASN A 42 9.36 7.48 7.58
CA ASN A 42 10.81 7.35 7.56
C ASN A 42 11.43 8.57 6.88
N VAL A 43 12.50 9.09 7.44
CA VAL A 43 13.14 10.35 7.02
C VAL A 43 13.58 10.33 5.54
N GLU A 44 14.02 9.19 5.03
CA GLU A 44 14.43 9.07 3.62
C GLU A 44 13.22 9.08 2.68
N VAL A 45 12.10 8.49 3.09
CA VAL A 45 10.84 8.53 2.35
C VAL A 45 10.27 9.95 2.34
N ALA A 46 10.29 10.63 3.49
CA ALA A 46 9.86 12.02 3.58
C ALA A 46 10.66 12.93 2.66
N LYS A 47 12.00 12.79 2.64
CA LYS A 47 12.87 13.51 1.70
C LYS A 47 12.54 13.21 0.23
N ALA A 48 12.23 11.96 -0.10
CA ALA A 48 11.89 11.58 -1.48
C ALA A 48 10.57 12.20 -1.95
N LEU A 49 9.69 12.56 -1.03
CA LEU A 49 8.41 13.23 -1.29
C LEU A 49 8.51 14.76 -1.26
N GLU A 50 9.62 15.34 -0.83
CA GLU A 50 9.81 16.79 -0.81
C GLU A 50 9.61 17.40 -2.20
N GLY A 51 8.73 18.41 -2.29
CA GLY A 51 8.40 19.09 -3.54
C GLY A 51 7.52 18.30 -4.50
N LYS A 52 7.01 17.14 -4.10
CA LYS A 52 6.03 16.37 -4.86
C LYS A 52 4.63 16.55 -4.28
N ASP A 53 3.66 16.69 -5.17
CA ASP A 53 2.25 16.62 -4.77
C ASP A 53 1.87 15.16 -4.55
N PHE A 54 1.23 14.86 -3.44
CA PHE A 54 0.67 13.54 -3.16
C PHE A 54 -0.59 13.63 -2.31
N THR A 55 -1.47 12.65 -2.47
CA THR A 55 -2.66 12.50 -1.64
C THR A 55 -2.34 11.59 -0.46
N LYS A 56 -2.43 12.13 0.76
CA LYS A 56 -2.30 11.35 1.99
C LYS A 56 -3.60 10.60 2.27
N VAL A 57 -3.51 9.29 2.47
CA VAL A 57 -4.65 8.42 2.81
C VAL A 57 -4.35 7.66 4.10
N GLU A 58 -5.07 7.95 5.17
CA GLU A 58 -5.00 7.17 6.40
C GLU A 58 -5.93 5.96 6.29
N LYS A 59 -5.43 4.76 6.61
CA LYS A 59 -6.20 3.53 6.57
C LYS A 59 -6.01 2.72 7.85
N ILE A 60 -7.07 2.10 8.32
CA ILE A 60 -7.08 1.25 9.54
C ILE A 60 -7.12 -0.25 9.20
N THR A 61 -6.99 -0.62 7.94
CA THR A 61 -7.07 -1.98 7.41
C THR A 61 -5.90 -2.25 6.48
N PHE A 62 -5.57 -3.51 6.24
CA PHE A 62 -4.46 -3.87 5.36
C PHE A 62 -4.67 -3.37 3.93
N GLY A 63 -5.80 -3.70 3.32
CA GLY A 63 -6.24 -3.07 2.07
C GLY A 63 -7.09 -1.84 2.36
N SER A 64 -6.90 -0.76 1.59
CA SER A 64 -7.75 0.43 1.69
C SER A 64 -9.00 0.27 0.84
N VAL A 65 -10.17 0.27 1.47
CA VAL A 65 -11.45 0.20 0.75
C VAL A 65 -11.70 1.44 -0.11
N ASP A 66 -11.05 2.55 0.19
CA ASP A 66 -11.16 3.81 -0.55
C ASP A 66 -10.24 3.87 -1.79
N LEU A 67 -9.20 3.02 -1.84
CA LEU A 67 -8.19 3.06 -2.92
C LEU A 67 -8.81 2.93 -4.32
N PRO A 68 -9.71 1.97 -4.60
CA PRO A 68 -10.29 1.86 -5.94
C PRO A 68 -11.06 3.13 -6.36
N LYS A 69 -11.78 3.75 -5.43
CA LYS A 69 -12.49 4.99 -5.68
C LYS A 69 -11.54 6.15 -5.98
N LEU A 70 -10.51 6.32 -5.17
CA LEU A 70 -9.48 7.37 -5.35
C LEU A 70 -8.79 7.25 -6.71
N VAL A 71 -8.40 6.04 -7.09
CA VAL A 71 -7.78 5.77 -8.39
C VAL A 71 -8.75 6.07 -9.53
N GLY A 72 -10.01 5.65 -9.43
CA GLY A 72 -11.03 5.93 -10.45
C GLY A 72 -11.33 7.42 -10.61
N GLU A 73 -11.35 8.17 -9.52
CA GLU A 73 -11.53 9.64 -9.53
C GLU A 73 -10.32 10.34 -10.19
N ALA A 74 -9.10 9.89 -9.89
CA ALA A 74 -7.89 10.42 -10.52
C ALA A 74 -7.83 10.11 -12.02
N ALA A 75 -8.24 8.91 -12.42
CA ALA A 75 -8.27 8.47 -13.82
C ALA A 75 -9.30 9.21 -14.69
N LYS A 76 -10.35 9.80 -14.10
CA LYS A 76 -11.39 10.58 -14.80
C LYS A 76 -12.06 9.84 -15.97
N GLY A 77 -12.11 8.52 -15.90
CA GLY A 77 -12.67 7.66 -16.94
C GLY A 77 -11.72 7.30 -18.08
N GLU A 78 -10.46 7.66 -17.98
CA GLU A 78 -9.40 7.27 -18.91
C GLU A 78 -8.77 5.94 -18.51
N GLU A 79 -8.09 5.30 -19.46
CA GLU A 79 -7.23 4.15 -19.14
C GLU A 79 -6.06 4.59 -18.28
N PHE A 80 -5.67 3.76 -17.31
CA PHE A 80 -4.60 4.07 -16.39
C PHE A 80 -3.75 2.84 -16.05
N THR A 81 -2.58 3.10 -15.55
CA THR A 81 -1.69 2.10 -14.95
C THR A 81 -1.49 2.45 -13.48
N VAL A 82 -1.49 1.45 -12.62
CA VAL A 82 -1.12 1.61 -11.21
C VAL A 82 0.13 0.81 -10.92
N GLU A 83 1.08 1.42 -10.24
CA GLU A 83 2.24 0.74 -9.67
C GLU A 83 2.22 0.86 -8.16
N LEU A 84 2.31 -0.27 -7.47
CA LEU A 84 2.36 -0.35 -6.02
C LEU A 84 3.79 -0.60 -5.56
N VAL A 85 4.17 0.11 -4.50
CA VAL A 85 5.45 -0.02 -3.81
C VAL A 85 5.24 0.05 -2.30
N GLY A 86 6.19 -0.43 -1.52
CA GLY A 86 6.21 -0.23 -0.06
C GLY A 86 6.08 -1.51 0.76
N LEU A 87 5.59 -1.37 1.97
CA LEU A 87 5.57 -2.40 3.02
C LEU A 87 4.14 -2.66 3.53
N CYS A 88 3.85 -3.87 3.92
CA CYS A 88 4.57 -5.12 3.63
C CYS A 88 3.98 -5.75 2.38
N THR A 89 4.84 -6.36 1.55
CA THR A 89 4.42 -7.04 0.30
C THR A 89 3.31 -8.05 0.54
N ASP A 90 3.46 -8.85 1.59
CA ASP A 90 2.61 -9.96 2.00
C ASP A 90 1.38 -9.55 2.84
N ILE A 91 1.22 -8.27 3.12
CA ILE A 91 0.10 -7.73 3.91
C ILE A 91 -0.60 -6.61 3.14
N CYS A 92 -0.10 -5.38 3.23
CA CYS A 92 -0.79 -4.21 2.65
C CYS A 92 -0.70 -4.18 1.13
N VAL A 93 0.47 -4.50 0.55
CA VAL A 93 0.66 -4.43 -0.91
C VAL A 93 -0.24 -5.44 -1.63
N VAL A 94 -0.17 -6.72 -1.25
CA VAL A 94 -1.01 -7.76 -1.86
C VAL A 94 -2.50 -7.47 -1.68
N SER A 95 -2.90 -6.98 -0.50
CA SER A 95 -4.31 -6.64 -0.22
C SER A 95 -4.82 -5.53 -1.15
N ASN A 96 -4.04 -4.46 -1.34
CA ASN A 96 -4.41 -3.36 -2.21
C ASN A 96 -4.34 -3.75 -3.70
N ALA A 97 -3.34 -4.52 -4.10
CA ALA A 97 -3.20 -5.00 -5.47
C ALA A 97 -4.41 -5.85 -5.90
N LEU A 98 -4.85 -6.77 -5.04
CA LEU A 98 -6.03 -7.62 -5.32
C LEU A 98 -7.33 -6.80 -5.32
N LEU A 99 -7.47 -5.81 -4.43
CA LEU A 99 -8.61 -4.89 -4.44
C LEU A 99 -8.69 -4.09 -5.75
N LEU A 100 -7.58 -3.55 -6.20
CA LEU A 100 -7.53 -2.83 -7.48
C LEU A 100 -7.86 -3.76 -8.65
N LYS A 101 -7.28 -4.94 -8.69
CA LYS A 101 -7.52 -5.91 -9.77
C LYS A 101 -8.98 -6.37 -9.81
N ALA A 102 -9.64 -6.51 -8.65
CA ALA A 102 -11.05 -6.85 -8.58
C ALA A 102 -11.97 -5.72 -9.07
N ASN A 103 -11.58 -4.46 -8.85
CA ASN A 103 -12.37 -3.29 -9.29
C ASN A 103 -12.07 -2.91 -10.75
N TYR A 104 -10.85 -3.14 -11.20
CA TYR A 104 -10.34 -2.74 -12.52
C TYR A 104 -9.66 -3.92 -13.23
N PRO A 105 -10.42 -4.96 -13.63
CA PRO A 105 -9.83 -6.20 -14.17
C PRO A 105 -9.04 -6.00 -15.45
N GLU A 106 -9.39 -5.00 -16.26
CA GLU A 106 -8.75 -4.72 -17.54
C GLU A 106 -7.57 -3.76 -17.44
N MET A 107 -7.41 -3.07 -16.31
CA MET A 107 -6.33 -2.10 -16.13
C MET A 107 -5.01 -2.78 -15.77
N HIS A 108 -3.92 -2.14 -16.14
CA HIS A 108 -2.57 -2.58 -15.78
C HIS A 108 -2.28 -2.25 -14.33
N ILE A 109 -2.24 -3.28 -13.49
CA ILE A 109 -1.86 -3.19 -12.09
C ILE A 109 -0.50 -3.88 -11.92
N GLY A 110 0.48 -3.14 -11.43
CA GLY A 110 1.85 -3.60 -11.25
C GLY A 110 2.34 -3.43 -9.82
N VAL A 111 3.37 -4.17 -9.48
CA VAL A 111 4.13 -4.07 -8.23
C VAL A 111 5.62 -4.06 -8.58
N ASP A 112 6.34 -3.01 -8.17
CA ASP A 112 7.80 -3.01 -8.23
C ASP A 112 8.35 -3.78 -7.03
N SER A 113 8.74 -5.04 -7.28
CA SER A 113 9.24 -5.94 -6.24
C SER A 113 10.54 -5.45 -5.59
N THR A 114 11.34 -4.66 -6.30
CA THR A 114 12.60 -4.10 -5.79
C THR A 114 12.36 -2.95 -4.79
N CYS A 115 11.18 -2.36 -4.83
CA CYS A 115 10.71 -1.30 -3.92
C CYS A 115 9.71 -1.82 -2.88
N CYS A 116 9.65 -3.14 -2.66
CA CYS A 116 8.80 -3.79 -1.66
C CYS A 116 9.61 -4.71 -0.74
N ALA A 117 9.10 -4.92 0.47
CA ALA A 117 9.62 -5.94 1.37
C ALA A 117 8.47 -6.57 2.17
N GLY A 118 8.52 -7.88 2.38
CA GLY A 118 7.60 -8.62 3.22
C GLY A 118 8.09 -8.76 4.66
N VAL A 119 7.30 -9.41 5.50
CA VAL A 119 7.69 -9.73 6.89
C VAL A 119 8.89 -10.67 6.91
N THR A 120 8.90 -11.66 6.00
CA THR A 120 10.05 -12.51 5.72
C THR A 120 10.29 -12.61 4.22
N PRO A 121 11.51 -13.01 3.76
CA PRO A 121 11.76 -13.27 2.35
C PRO A 121 10.77 -14.28 1.75
N GLU A 122 10.46 -15.33 2.49
CA GLU A 122 9.57 -16.41 2.04
C GLU A 122 8.13 -15.92 1.86
N SER A 123 7.61 -15.09 2.77
CA SER A 123 6.27 -14.53 2.67
C SER A 123 6.19 -13.45 1.59
N HIS A 124 7.26 -12.68 1.38
CA HIS A 124 7.41 -11.77 0.25
C HIS A 124 7.27 -12.52 -1.09
N ASP A 125 8.05 -13.57 -1.31
CA ASP A 125 8.04 -14.36 -2.54
C ASP A 125 6.68 -15.04 -2.78
N ALA A 126 6.06 -15.54 -1.71
CA ALA A 126 4.72 -16.14 -1.77
C ALA A 126 3.66 -15.11 -2.20
N ALA A 127 3.73 -13.89 -1.68
CA ALA A 127 2.82 -12.81 -2.07
C ALA A 127 3.01 -12.39 -3.53
N LEU A 128 4.25 -12.24 -3.99
CA LEU A 128 4.56 -11.94 -5.40
C LEU A 128 4.03 -13.05 -6.32
N THR A 129 4.21 -14.31 -5.93
CA THR A 129 3.68 -15.44 -6.68
C THR A 129 2.15 -15.41 -6.76
N THR A 130 1.48 -15.12 -5.65
CA THR A 130 0.02 -15.00 -5.59
C THR A 130 -0.48 -13.88 -6.49
N MET A 131 0.13 -12.69 -6.40
CA MET A 131 -0.23 -11.55 -7.24
C MET A 131 -0.04 -11.85 -8.73
N LYS A 132 1.07 -12.50 -9.10
CA LYS A 132 1.33 -12.91 -10.48
C LYS A 132 0.26 -13.88 -11.00
N MET A 133 -0.18 -14.85 -10.19
CA MET A 133 -1.28 -15.75 -10.55
C MET A 133 -2.61 -15.02 -10.72
N CYS A 134 -2.81 -13.92 -10.02
CA CYS A 134 -3.97 -13.03 -10.16
C CYS A 134 -3.81 -11.97 -11.28
N GLN A 135 -2.83 -12.15 -12.19
CA GLN A 135 -2.58 -11.26 -13.33
C GLN A 135 -2.17 -9.83 -12.94
N ILE A 136 -1.50 -9.69 -11.80
CA ILE A 136 -0.80 -8.46 -11.41
C ILE A 136 0.63 -8.58 -11.92
N ASN A 137 1.13 -7.51 -12.55
CA ASN A 137 2.47 -7.49 -13.12
C ASN A 137 3.51 -7.30 -12.01
N ILE A 138 4.52 -8.14 -12.00
CA ILE A 138 5.64 -8.03 -11.06
C ILE A 138 6.86 -7.57 -11.84
N ASN A 139 7.31 -6.36 -11.52
CA ASN A 139 8.47 -5.70 -12.14
C ASN A 139 9.72 -5.87 -11.26
#